data_d172636f2f4934388e7b2e1f3631a057
#
_entry.id   d172636f2f4934388e7b2e1f3631a057
#
_cell.length_a   1.000
_cell.length_b   1.000
_cell.length_c   1.000
_cell.angle_alpha   90.00
_cell.angle_beta   90.00
_cell.angle_gamma   90.00
#
_symmetry.space_group_name_H-M   'P 1'
#
loop_
_entity.id
_entity.type
_entity.pdbx_description
1 polymer ?
#
loop_
_entity_poly.entity_id
_entity_poly.type
_entity_poly.pdbx_seq_one_letter_code
_entity_poly.pdbx_strand_id
1 'polypeptide(L)'
;FGGNSLSCAVGEYILETVLNDSFQSELKEKSLYLMENLVKIKTKYPNIIKDIRGRGMMIGVEVGSYANSIKALGIEKKVLLNVTSETVVRLLPYLTISIEEIDEFITKFEEIIESL
;
A
#
# COMPACT_ATOMS: atom_id res chain seq x y z
N PHE A 1 -0.90 -10.28 -28.30
CA PHE A 1 -1.39 -8.91 -28.65
C PHE A 1 -0.36 -7.82 -28.33
N GLY A 2 0.90 -8.20 -28.05
CA GLY A 2 1.98 -7.26 -27.83
C GLY A 2 2.28 -6.43 -29.07
N GLY A 3 2.58 -5.14 -28.89
CA GLY A 3 2.93 -4.26 -29.98
C GLY A 3 1.77 -3.72 -30.82
N ASN A 4 0.51 -3.91 -30.38
CA ASN A 4 -0.59 -3.25 -31.08
C ASN A 4 -0.58 -1.72 -30.86
N SER A 5 -1.00 -0.96 -31.86
CA SER A 5 -0.86 0.50 -31.89
C SER A 5 -1.54 1.21 -30.70
N LEU A 6 -2.70 0.73 -30.28
CA LEU A 6 -3.43 1.32 -29.16
C LEU A 6 -2.67 1.14 -27.83
N SER A 7 -2.21 -0.09 -27.55
CA SER A 7 -1.46 -0.37 -26.33
C SER A 7 -0.11 0.36 -26.31
N CYS A 8 0.55 0.52 -27.48
CA CYS A 8 1.78 1.28 -27.58
C CYS A 8 1.55 2.77 -27.29
N ALA A 9 0.51 3.38 -27.85
CA ALA A 9 0.18 4.78 -27.59
C ALA A 9 -0.16 5.04 -26.12
N VAL A 10 -0.93 4.15 -25.48
CA VAL A 10 -1.23 4.24 -24.05
C VAL A 10 0.04 4.06 -23.21
N GLY A 11 0.87 3.09 -23.59
CA GLY A 11 2.15 2.81 -22.91
C GLY A 11 3.12 4.01 -22.97
N GLU A 12 3.22 4.67 -24.12
CA GLU A 12 4.03 5.88 -24.29
C GLU A 12 3.56 7.01 -23.35
N TYR A 13 2.27 7.29 -23.33
CA TYR A 13 1.69 8.30 -22.42
C TYR A 13 1.95 7.98 -20.94
N ILE A 14 1.78 6.71 -20.54
CA ILE A 14 2.06 6.28 -19.16
C ILE A 14 3.53 6.48 -18.83
N LEU A 15 4.45 6.09 -19.73
CA LEU A 15 5.88 6.27 -19.52
C LEU A 15 6.28 7.73 -19.38
N GLU A 16 5.77 8.61 -20.24
CA GLU A 16 5.99 10.06 -20.14
C GLU A 16 5.53 10.63 -18.79
N THR A 17 4.35 10.18 -18.31
CA THR A 17 3.80 10.59 -17.03
C THR A 17 4.65 10.08 -15.86
N VAL A 18 4.96 8.78 -15.85
CA VAL A 18 5.66 8.14 -14.73
C VAL A 18 7.14 8.57 -14.66
N LEU A 19 7.77 8.87 -15.79
CA LEU A 19 9.17 9.34 -15.84
C LEU A 19 9.33 10.83 -15.59
N ASN A 20 8.23 11.57 -15.44
CA ASN A 20 8.30 13.00 -15.13
C ASN A 20 8.86 13.23 -13.72
N ASP A 21 9.83 14.15 -13.59
CA ASP A 21 10.54 14.40 -12.33
C ASP A 21 9.61 14.87 -11.21
N SER A 22 8.61 15.69 -11.50
CA SER A 22 7.64 16.15 -10.49
C SER A 22 6.76 15.00 -10.01
N PHE A 23 6.32 14.12 -10.90
CA PHE A 23 5.56 12.92 -10.56
C PHE A 23 6.38 11.98 -9.67
N GLN A 24 7.65 11.75 -10.01
CA GLN A 24 8.57 10.92 -9.22
C GLN A 24 8.83 11.50 -7.82
N SER A 25 9.01 12.82 -7.71
CA SER A 25 9.17 13.50 -6.43
C SER A 25 7.93 13.34 -5.54
N GLU A 26 6.76 13.62 -6.08
CA GLU A 26 5.49 13.48 -5.36
C GLU A 26 5.25 12.03 -4.91
N LEU A 27 5.52 11.07 -5.78
CA LEU A 27 5.40 9.65 -5.46
C LEU A 27 6.34 9.24 -4.33
N LYS A 28 7.56 9.75 -4.33
CA LYS A 28 8.54 9.49 -3.28
C LYS A 28 8.07 10.05 -1.93
N GLU A 29 7.55 11.27 -1.90
CA GLU A 29 7.01 11.89 -0.69
C GLU A 29 5.84 11.08 -0.12
N LYS A 30 4.86 10.70 -0.96
CA LYS A 30 3.72 9.87 -0.56
C LYS A 30 4.14 8.49 -0.04
N SER A 31 5.13 7.88 -0.69
CA SER A 31 5.68 6.59 -0.29
C SER A 31 6.35 6.66 1.09
N LEU A 32 7.14 7.70 1.35
CA LEU A 32 7.74 7.93 2.66
C LEU A 32 6.67 8.19 3.73
N TYR A 33 5.69 9.03 3.42
CA TYR A 33 4.58 9.33 4.32
C TYR A 33 3.80 8.07 4.73
N LEU A 34 3.46 7.21 3.76
CA LEU A 34 2.79 5.93 4.03
C LEU A 34 3.67 5.02 4.91
N MET A 35 4.96 4.89 4.58
CA MET A 35 5.89 4.07 5.34
C MET A 35 6.05 4.55 6.79
N GLU A 36 6.21 5.84 7.01
CA GLU A 36 6.34 6.44 8.34
C GLU A 36 5.11 6.17 9.21
N ASN A 37 3.92 6.30 8.66
CA ASN A 37 2.68 6.04 9.39
C ASN A 37 2.51 4.55 9.71
N LEU A 38 2.86 3.65 8.80
CA LEU A 38 2.89 2.22 9.08
C LEU A 38 3.89 1.85 10.18
N VAL A 39 5.07 2.48 10.20
CA VAL A 39 6.06 2.29 11.27
C VAL A 39 5.54 2.77 12.63
N LYS A 40 4.77 3.87 12.68
CA LYS A 40 4.10 4.30 13.92
C LYS A 40 3.13 3.24 14.43
N ILE A 41 2.30 2.66 13.54
CA ILE A 41 1.38 1.56 13.91
C ILE A 41 2.17 0.34 14.40
N LYS A 42 3.25 -0.05 13.71
CA LYS A 42 4.13 -1.14 14.17
C LYS A 42 4.67 -0.88 15.57
N THR A 43 5.10 0.34 15.85
CA THR A 43 5.65 0.71 17.17
C THR A 43 4.58 0.59 18.27
N LYS A 44 3.33 0.92 17.95
CA LYS A 44 2.19 0.81 18.87
C LYS A 44 1.74 -0.64 19.08
N TYR A 45 1.83 -1.48 18.03
CA TYR A 45 1.36 -2.88 18.04
C TYR A 45 2.47 -3.89 17.66
N PRO A 46 3.60 -3.96 18.37
CA PRO A 46 4.75 -4.78 17.99
C PRO A 46 4.47 -6.29 18.09
N ASN A 47 3.44 -6.69 18.84
CA ASN A 47 3.04 -8.09 18.96
C ASN A 47 2.29 -8.58 17.71
N ILE A 48 1.68 -7.69 16.94
CA ILE A 48 0.92 -8.01 15.72
C ILE A 48 1.80 -7.78 14.49
N ILE A 49 2.36 -6.58 14.33
CA ILE A 49 3.21 -6.23 13.18
C ILE A 49 4.67 -6.54 13.50
N LYS A 50 5.21 -7.56 12.85
CA LYS A 50 6.60 -8.03 13.08
C LYS A 50 7.62 -7.26 12.26
N ASP A 51 7.27 -6.98 10.99
CA ASP A 51 8.15 -6.30 10.05
C ASP A 51 7.38 -5.49 9.03
N ILE A 52 7.99 -4.43 8.52
CA ILE A 52 7.49 -3.65 7.40
C ILE A 52 8.64 -3.47 6.43
N ARG A 53 8.45 -3.90 5.19
CA ARG A 53 9.45 -3.84 4.13
C ARG A 53 8.83 -3.45 2.81
N GLY A 54 9.60 -2.80 1.97
CA GLY A 54 9.10 -2.43 0.64
C GLY A 54 9.96 -1.37 -0.03
N ARG A 55 9.55 -1.04 -1.24
CA ARG A 55 10.16 0.03 -2.03
C ARG A 55 9.06 0.79 -2.77
N GLY A 56 9.10 2.11 -2.68
CA GLY A 56 8.04 2.95 -3.24
C GLY A 56 6.69 2.58 -2.63
N MET A 57 5.68 2.43 -3.46
CA MET A 57 4.31 2.10 -3.04
C MET A 57 4.06 0.59 -2.87
N MET A 58 5.04 -0.26 -3.14
CA MET A 58 4.93 -1.69 -2.88
C MET A 58 5.47 -2.01 -1.50
N ILE A 59 4.58 -2.25 -0.54
CA ILE A 59 4.91 -2.45 0.87
C ILE A 59 4.31 -3.78 1.34
N GLY A 60 5.12 -4.56 2.07
CA GLY A 60 4.69 -5.76 2.79
C GLY A 60 4.70 -5.51 4.29
N VAL A 61 3.58 -5.79 4.94
CA VAL A 61 3.43 -5.73 6.39
C VAL A 61 3.34 -7.16 6.91
N GLU A 62 4.38 -7.61 7.61
CA GLU A 62 4.45 -8.95 8.19
C GLU A 62 3.64 -9.01 9.48
N VAL A 63 2.57 -9.79 9.48
CA VAL A 63 1.60 -9.89 10.58
C VAL A 63 1.39 -11.33 11.07
N GLY A 64 2.11 -12.28 10.51
CA GLY A 64 2.03 -13.69 10.88
C GLY A 64 0.62 -14.25 10.72
N SER A 65 0.15 -15.00 11.71
CA SER A 65 -1.16 -15.67 11.68
C SER A 65 -2.37 -14.71 11.63
N TYR A 66 -2.19 -13.42 11.86
CA TYR A 66 -3.26 -12.43 11.82
C TYR A 66 -3.67 -12.03 10.38
N ALA A 67 -2.90 -12.41 9.36
CA ALA A 67 -3.10 -11.93 7.99
C ALA A 67 -4.53 -12.17 7.46
N ASN A 68 -5.09 -13.35 7.66
CA ASN A 68 -6.44 -13.67 7.19
C ASN A 68 -7.53 -12.92 7.98
N SER A 69 -7.35 -12.74 9.29
CA SER A 69 -8.26 -11.94 10.12
C SER A 69 -8.24 -10.47 9.68
N ILE A 70 -7.06 -9.91 9.45
CA ILE A 70 -6.90 -8.55 8.94
C ILE A 70 -7.58 -8.38 7.59
N LYS A 71 -7.44 -9.35 6.68
CA LYS A 71 -8.11 -9.33 5.37
C LYS A 71 -9.64 -9.34 5.51
N ALA A 72 -10.18 -10.16 6.40
CA ALA A 72 -11.63 -10.26 6.64
C ALA A 72 -12.17 -8.93 7.24
N LEU A 73 -11.52 -8.41 8.28
CA LEU A 73 -11.86 -7.12 8.88
C LEU A 73 -11.72 -5.95 7.91
N GLY A 74 -10.77 -6.03 6.97
CA GLY A 74 -10.63 -5.06 5.89
C GLY A 74 -11.90 -4.91 5.07
N ILE A 75 -12.55 -6.03 4.72
CA ILE A 75 -13.81 -6.01 3.97
C ILE A 75 -14.91 -5.28 4.78
N GLU A 76 -15.02 -5.54 6.08
CA GLU A 76 -15.98 -4.87 6.97
C GLU A 76 -15.72 -3.36 7.06
N LYS A 77 -14.47 -2.96 7.09
CA LYS A 77 -14.02 -1.54 7.10
C LYS A 77 -13.97 -0.91 5.70
N LYS A 78 -14.41 -1.63 4.65
CA LYS A 78 -14.40 -1.18 3.25
C LYS A 78 -12.99 -0.88 2.72
N VAL A 79 -12.03 -1.71 3.12
CA VAL A 79 -10.65 -1.69 2.63
C VAL A 79 -10.32 -3.05 2.05
N LEU A 80 -9.97 -3.09 0.77
CA LEU A 80 -9.54 -4.33 0.12
C LEU A 80 -8.05 -4.56 0.41
N LEU A 81 -7.76 -5.59 1.19
CA LEU A 81 -6.41 -5.99 1.55
C LEU A 81 -6.02 -7.29 0.86
N ASN A 82 -4.81 -7.34 0.35
CA ASN A 82 -4.25 -8.53 -0.27
C ASN A 82 -3.26 -9.20 0.69
N VAL A 83 -3.45 -10.52 0.89
CA VAL A 83 -2.53 -11.34 1.68
C VAL A 83 -1.69 -12.19 0.74
N THR A 84 -0.39 -12.18 0.96
CA THR A 84 0.58 -13.01 0.24
C THR A 84 1.44 -13.78 1.24
N SER A 85 1.99 -14.93 0.80
CA SER A 85 2.82 -15.79 1.65
C SER A 85 2.17 -16.15 3.00
N GLU A 86 0.83 -16.17 3.06
CA GLU A 86 0.01 -16.52 4.22
C GLU A 86 0.15 -15.59 5.44
N THR A 87 1.21 -14.80 5.54
CA THR A 87 1.58 -13.98 6.72
C THR A 87 1.74 -12.50 6.43
N VAL A 88 1.74 -12.09 5.15
CA VAL A 88 2.05 -10.73 4.75
C VAL A 88 0.83 -10.03 4.16
N VAL A 89 0.46 -8.89 4.73
CA VAL A 89 -0.46 -7.95 4.07
C VAL A 89 0.33 -7.12 3.08
N ARG A 90 0.05 -7.29 1.79
CA ARG A 90 0.69 -6.54 0.71
C ARG A 90 -0.14 -5.32 0.35
N LEU A 91 0.49 -4.17 0.44
CA LEU A 91 -0.06 -2.89 0.02
C LEU A 91 0.54 -2.51 -1.34
N LEU A 92 -0.32 -2.17 -2.28
CA LEU A 92 0.07 -1.67 -3.60
C LEU A 92 -1.01 -0.70 -4.08
N PRO A 93 -1.09 0.49 -3.46
CA PRO A 93 -2.02 1.51 -3.92
C PRO A 93 -1.63 2.03 -5.32
N TYR A 94 -2.59 2.63 -6.01
CA TYR A 94 -2.30 3.27 -7.28
C TYR A 94 -1.40 4.50 -7.10
N LEU A 95 -0.59 4.82 -8.11
CA LEU A 95 0.47 5.82 -7.99
C LEU A 95 -0.04 7.26 -7.81
N THR A 96 -1.30 7.52 -8.21
CA THR A 96 -1.95 8.84 -8.08
C THR A 96 -2.78 8.99 -6.79
N ILE A 97 -2.63 8.07 -5.84
CA ILE A 97 -3.30 8.15 -4.53
C ILE A 97 -3.02 9.50 -3.84
N SER A 98 -4.02 10.09 -3.21
CA SER A 98 -3.86 11.34 -2.45
C SER A 98 -3.37 11.09 -1.02
N ILE A 99 -2.89 12.13 -0.35
CA ILE A 99 -2.53 12.07 1.08
C ILE A 99 -3.77 11.78 1.93
N GLU A 100 -4.91 12.36 1.60
CA GLU A 100 -6.18 12.15 2.29
C GLU A 100 -6.63 10.68 2.22
N GLU A 101 -6.44 10.03 1.07
CA GLU A 101 -6.74 8.60 0.90
C GLU A 101 -5.75 7.72 1.68
N ILE A 102 -4.48 8.12 1.77
CA ILE A 102 -3.50 7.45 2.64
C ILE A 102 -3.90 7.59 4.10
N ASP A 103 -4.33 8.77 4.56
CA ASP A 103 -4.77 9.01 5.94
C ASP A 103 -6.02 8.18 6.27
N GLU A 104 -6.99 8.11 5.35
CA GLU A 104 -8.16 7.26 5.50
C GLU A 104 -7.76 5.78 5.64
N PHE A 105 -6.85 5.31 4.79
CA PHE A 105 -6.34 3.95 4.87
C PHE A 105 -5.64 3.68 6.20
N ILE A 106 -4.73 4.56 6.63
CA ILE A 106 -3.97 4.42 7.88
C ILE A 106 -4.90 4.35 9.08
N THR A 107 -5.91 5.22 9.13
CA THR A 107 -6.92 5.22 10.20
C THR A 107 -7.67 3.88 10.26
N LYS A 108 -8.19 3.42 9.14
CA LYS A 108 -8.92 2.14 9.06
C LYS A 108 -8.02 0.94 9.36
N PHE A 109 -6.77 0.98 8.89
CA PHE A 109 -5.81 -0.09 9.13
C PHE A 109 -5.44 -0.18 10.62
N GLU A 110 -5.23 0.95 11.28
CA GLU A 110 -4.99 0.99 12.72
C GLU A 110 -6.19 0.45 13.52
N GLU A 111 -7.43 0.84 13.18
CA GLU A 111 -8.64 0.30 13.79
C GLU A 111 -8.77 -1.24 13.62
N ILE A 112 -8.37 -1.77 12.46
CA ILE A 112 -8.34 -3.22 12.22
C ILE A 112 -7.32 -3.88 13.15
N ILE A 113 -6.11 -3.34 13.24
CA ILE A 113 -5.05 -3.87 14.11
C ILE A 113 -5.47 -3.82 15.58
N GLU A 114 -6.10 -2.73 16.01
CA GLU A 114 -6.57 -2.55 17.40
C GLU A 114 -7.68 -3.53 17.79
N SER A 115 -8.46 -4.01 16.81
CA SER A 115 -9.58 -4.93 17.04
C SER A 115 -9.18 -6.41 17.13
N LEU A 116 -7.91 -6.74 16.90
CA LEU A 116 -7.36 -8.09 16.98
C LEU A 116 -6.98 -8.48 18.41
#